data_08d183bff8e26d84f69f0cc833b8c85f
#
_entry.id   08d183bff8e26d84f69f0cc833b8c85f
#
_cell.length_a   1.000
_cell.length_b   1.000
_cell.length_c   1.000
_cell.angle_alpha   90.00
_cell.angle_beta   90.00
_cell.angle_gamma   90.00
#
_symmetry.space_group_name_H-M   'P 1'
#
loop_
_entity.id
_entity.type
_entity.pdbx_description
1 polymer ?
#
loop_
_entity_poly.entity_id
_entity_poly.type
_entity_poly.pdbx_seq_one_letter_code
_entity_poly.pdbx_strand_id
1 'polypeptide(L)'
;AGSAAKKAAAKAGNALRAIYAAAKSLIAAAAAGGSVVLALLVLICVVGLLIASPFGILFANEPADSTSVALSTAIAQINVEYAGKLEELQAGDYDQIIIDGAPPDWREIVAVFAVKTAGTNDGVDVVTLDADRVARLKEVFWEMTSLSSAVETIDHPDSDPDDGEDDSWTETILTISITGKTGLL
;
A
#
# COMPACT_ATOMS: atom_id res chain seq x y z
N ALA A 1 48.01 5.67 1.18
CA ALA A 1 46.63 5.90 1.63
C ALA A 1 45.88 7.01 0.84
N GLY A 2 46.58 7.95 0.18
CA GLY A 2 45.96 9.09 -0.52
C GLY A 2 45.32 8.78 -1.88
N SER A 3 45.68 7.70 -2.57
CA SER A 3 45.19 7.37 -3.93
C SER A 3 43.77 6.79 -3.93
N ALA A 4 43.44 5.96 -2.94
CA ALA A 4 42.11 5.34 -2.83
C ALA A 4 41.04 6.38 -2.46
N ALA A 5 41.34 7.30 -1.57
CA ALA A 5 40.45 8.38 -1.17
C ALA A 5 40.14 9.34 -2.33
N LYS A 6 41.15 9.70 -3.16
CA LYS A 6 40.94 10.51 -4.37
C LYS A 6 40.07 9.81 -5.41
N LYS A 7 40.25 8.49 -5.62
CA LYS A 7 39.37 7.71 -6.54
C LYS A 7 37.95 7.61 -6.02
N ALA A 8 37.73 7.44 -4.71
CA ALA A 8 36.42 7.41 -4.12
C ALA A 8 35.68 8.76 -4.23
N ALA A 9 36.40 9.87 -3.97
CA ALA A 9 35.82 11.22 -4.12
C ALA A 9 35.51 11.57 -5.58
N ALA A 10 36.31 11.16 -6.54
CA ALA A 10 36.04 11.34 -7.97
C ALA A 10 34.84 10.53 -8.43
N LYS A 11 34.69 9.30 -7.92
CA LYS A 11 33.52 8.43 -8.23
C LYS A 11 32.23 8.99 -7.63
N ALA A 12 32.26 9.53 -6.41
CA ALA A 12 31.14 10.21 -5.78
C ALA A 12 30.76 11.51 -6.52
N GLY A 13 31.75 12.29 -6.96
CA GLY A 13 31.49 13.50 -7.74
C GLY A 13 30.85 13.20 -9.11
N ASN A 14 31.28 12.12 -9.78
CA ASN A 14 30.67 11.69 -11.05
C ASN A 14 29.27 11.13 -10.86
N ALA A 15 29.00 10.41 -9.77
CA ALA A 15 27.68 9.92 -9.43
C ALA A 15 26.71 11.10 -9.14
N LEU A 16 27.14 12.11 -8.39
CA LEU A 16 26.35 13.32 -8.13
C LEU A 16 26.04 14.10 -9.41
N ARG A 17 27.01 14.22 -10.34
CA ARG A 17 26.77 14.87 -11.64
C ARG A 17 25.80 14.07 -12.51
N ALA A 18 25.89 12.75 -12.51
CA ALA A 18 24.97 11.90 -13.25
C ALA A 18 23.53 11.99 -12.68
N ILE A 19 23.38 12.02 -11.35
CA ILE A 19 22.08 12.23 -10.69
C ILE A 19 21.52 13.61 -11.03
N TYR A 20 22.34 14.66 -10.98
CA TYR A 20 21.90 16.01 -11.33
C TYR A 20 21.50 16.13 -12.81
N ALA A 21 22.25 15.52 -13.73
CA ALA A 21 21.92 15.50 -15.14
C ALA A 21 20.63 14.72 -15.42
N ALA A 22 20.43 13.58 -14.75
CA ALA A 22 19.20 12.80 -14.83
C ALA A 22 17.99 13.58 -14.29
N ALA A 23 18.15 14.25 -13.15
CA ALA A 23 17.08 15.09 -12.59
C ALA A 23 16.70 16.24 -13.53
N LYS A 24 17.69 16.90 -14.14
CA LYS A 24 17.45 17.97 -15.09
C LYS A 24 16.73 17.50 -16.35
N SER A 25 17.10 16.32 -16.89
CA SER A 25 16.42 15.71 -18.04
C SER A 25 14.99 15.28 -17.72
N LEU A 26 14.74 14.79 -16.51
CA LEU A 26 13.40 14.44 -16.01
C LEU A 26 12.50 15.67 -15.87
N ILE A 27 13.03 16.78 -15.34
CA ILE A 27 12.29 18.03 -15.24
C ILE A 27 11.94 18.59 -16.64
N ALA A 28 12.88 18.51 -17.59
CA ALA A 28 12.65 18.93 -18.96
C ALA A 28 11.61 18.04 -19.66
N ALA A 29 11.65 16.72 -19.45
CA ALA A 29 10.68 15.76 -19.97
C ALA A 29 9.28 15.96 -19.35
N ALA A 30 9.20 16.27 -18.03
CA ALA A 30 7.95 16.59 -17.36
C ALA A 30 7.31 17.88 -17.90
N ALA A 31 8.13 18.89 -18.22
CA ALA A 31 7.66 20.14 -18.83
C ALA A 31 7.16 19.95 -20.27
N ALA A 32 7.70 18.97 -20.99
CA ALA A 32 7.35 18.70 -22.39
C ALA A 32 6.26 17.62 -22.56
N GLY A 33 6.11 16.71 -21.61
CA GLY A 33 5.31 15.49 -21.72
C GLY A 33 3.93 15.49 -21.07
N GLY A 34 3.51 16.58 -20.43
CA GLY A 34 2.19 16.67 -19.79
C GLY A 34 1.97 15.73 -18.59
N SER A 35 0.70 15.51 -18.23
CA SER A 35 0.28 14.78 -17.02
C SER A 35 0.75 13.32 -16.94
N VAL A 36 0.93 12.63 -18.08
CA VAL A 36 1.36 11.22 -18.12
C VAL A 36 2.81 11.06 -17.66
N VAL A 37 3.71 11.95 -18.06
CA VAL A 37 5.12 11.91 -17.65
C VAL A 37 5.25 12.24 -16.16
N LEU A 38 4.44 13.18 -15.68
CA LEU A 38 4.38 13.52 -14.25
C LEU A 38 3.89 12.34 -13.41
N ALA A 39 2.85 11.65 -13.85
CA ALA A 39 2.34 10.46 -13.18
C ALA A 39 3.38 9.32 -13.14
N LEU A 40 4.08 9.08 -14.25
CA LEU A 40 5.16 8.09 -14.30
C LEU A 40 6.32 8.45 -13.37
N LEU A 41 6.67 9.74 -13.29
CA LEU A 41 7.73 10.23 -12.41
C LEU A 41 7.37 10.08 -10.94
N VAL A 42 6.12 10.39 -10.58
CA VAL A 42 5.59 10.18 -9.23
C VAL A 42 5.61 8.69 -8.89
N LEU A 43 5.19 7.82 -9.81
CA LEU A 43 5.22 6.37 -9.63
C LEU A 43 6.64 5.87 -9.37
N ILE A 44 7.63 6.31 -10.16
CA ILE A 44 9.05 5.95 -9.98
C ILE A 44 9.57 6.46 -8.62
N CYS A 45 9.20 7.68 -8.22
CA CYS A 45 9.59 8.22 -6.91
C CYS A 45 8.98 7.41 -5.76
N VAL A 46 7.72 7.03 -5.87
CA VAL A 46 7.03 6.19 -4.84
C VAL A 46 7.71 4.83 -4.74
N VAL A 47 8.00 4.17 -5.87
CA VAL A 47 8.74 2.91 -5.89
C VAL A 47 10.16 3.08 -5.32
N GLY A 48 10.86 4.16 -5.67
CA GLY A 48 12.19 4.47 -5.12
C GLY A 48 12.18 4.72 -3.61
N LEU A 49 11.16 5.39 -3.09
CA LEU A 49 10.97 5.62 -1.66
C LEU A 49 10.64 4.31 -0.91
N LEU A 50 9.88 3.41 -1.52
CA LEU A 50 9.58 2.09 -0.96
C LEU A 50 10.85 1.22 -0.85
N ILE A 51 11.72 1.26 -1.87
CA ILE A 51 12.99 0.51 -1.89
C ILE A 51 14.02 1.13 -0.94
N ALA A 52 14.09 2.46 -0.82
CA ALA A 52 15.03 3.19 0.04
C ALA A 52 14.58 3.29 1.51
N SER A 53 13.36 2.88 1.82
CA SER A 53 12.82 2.82 3.18
C SER A 53 13.55 1.76 4.02
N PRO A 54 13.62 1.90 5.38
CA PRO A 54 14.05 0.81 6.28
C PRO A 54 13.23 -0.48 6.07
N PHE A 55 12.15 -0.43 5.33
CA PHE A 55 11.42 -1.59 4.79
C PHE A 55 12.18 -2.38 3.71
N GLY A 56 13.27 -1.87 3.14
CA GLY A 56 14.09 -2.61 2.18
C GLY A 56 14.60 -3.94 2.73
N ILE A 57 14.73 -4.09 4.05
CA ILE A 57 15.06 -5.36 4.71
C ILE A 57 13.89 -6.37 4.59
N LEU A 58 12.64 -5.89 4.61
CA LEU A 58 11.45 -6.74 4.41
C LEU A 58 11.28 -7.17 2.94
N PHE A 59 11.96 -6.48 2.02
CA PHE A 59 11.95 -6.76 0.59
C PHE A 59 13.26 -7.42 0.10
N ALA A 60 14.15 -7.82 1.01
CA ALA A 60 15.32 -8.61 0.66
C ALA A 60 14.82 -9.97 0.12
N ASN A 61 15.00 -10.15 -1.18
CA ASN A 61 14.57 -11.33 -1.91
C ASN A 61 15.68 -12.39 -1.76
N GLU A 62 15.72 -13.12 -0.64
CA GLU A 62 16.50 -14.36 -0.57
C GLU A 62 15.58 -15.52 -0.91
N PRO A 63 15.80 -16.21 -2.03
CA PRO A 63 15.11 -17.45 -2.32
C PRO A 63 15.68 -18.53 -1.41
N ALA A 64 15.05 -18.76 -0.28
CA ALA A 64 15.25 -19.97 0.47
C ALA A 64 14.31 -21.02 -0.14
N ASP A 65 14.86 -22.13 -0.56
CA ASP A 65 14.17 -23.33 -1.02
C ASP A 65 12.93 -23.15 -1.94
N SER A 66 12.73 -24.04 -2.90
CA SER A 66 11.68 -23.97 -3.93
C SER A 66 10.22 -24.02 -3.39
N THR A 67 10.06 -24.15 -2.08
CA THR A 67 8.75 -24.23 -1.38
C THR A 67 8.44 -23.04 -0.49
N SER A 68 9.37 -22.10 -0.33
CA SER A 68 9.19 -20.91 0.53
C SER A 68 9.03 -19.63 -0.28
N VAL A 69 8.27 -18.72 0.27
CA VAL A 69 7.93 -17.42 -0.33
C VAL A 69 8.54 -16.31 0.52
N ALA A 70 9.11 -15.30 -0.11
CA ALA A 70 9.58 -14.13 0.61
C ALA A 70 8.41 -13.42 1.31
N LEU A 71 8.65 -12.89 2.52
CA LEU A 71 7.64 -12.13 3.28
C LEU A 71 6.99 -11.02 2.43
N SER A 72 7.78 -10.33 1.62
CA SER A 72 7.30 -9.29 0.70
C SER A 72 6.26 -9.79 -0.29
N THR A 73 6.47 -10.99 -0.82
CA THR A 73 5.53 -11.62 -1.77
C THR A 73 4.24 -12.02 -1.06
N ALA A 74 4.33 -12.56 0.17
CA ALA A 74 3.15 -12.86 0.98
C ALA A 74 2.34 -11.60 1.31
N ILE A 75 3.03 -10.52 1.71
CA ILE A 75 2.40 -9.20 1.94
C ILE A 75 1.70 -8.69 0.68
N ALA A 76 2.35 -8.79 -0.49
CA ALA A 76 1.77 -8.35 -1.75
C ALA A 76 0.50 -9.15 -2.09
N GLN A 77 0.50 -10.47 -1.88
CA GLN A 77 -0.68 -11.32 -2.09
C GLN A 77 -1.85 -10.92 -1.17
N ILE A 78 -1.58 -10.66 0.11
CA ILE A 78 -2.60 -10.24 1.07
C ILE A 78 -3.15 -8.86 0.72
N ASN A 79 -2.29 -7.92 0.27
CA ASN A 79 -2.72 -6.60 -0.18
C ASN A 79 -3.60 -6.67 -1.43
N VAL A 80 -3.32 -7.57 -2.37
CA VAL A 80 -4.18 -7.80 -3.54
C VAL A 80 -5.55 -8.32 -3.12
N GLU A 81 -5.59 -9.27 -2.19
CA GLU A 81 -6.87 -9.78 -1.66
C GLU A 81 -7.66 -8.70 -0.90
N TYR A 82 -6.97 -7.88 -0.10
CA TYR A 82 -7.56 -6.74 0.59
C TYR A 82 -8.14 -5.73 -0.39
N ALA A 83 -7.40 -5.38 -1.44
CA ALA A 83 -7.87 -4.49 -2.50
C ALA A 83 -9.09 -5.07 -3.22
N GLY A 84 -9.08 -6.37 -3.53
CA GLY A 84 -10.23 -7.04 -4.14
C GLY A 84 -11.49 -7.00 -3.27
N LYS A 85 -11.34 -7.14 -1.95
CA LYS A 85 -12.48 -6.99 -1.03
C LYS A 85 -13.01 -5.55 -0.95
N LEU A 86 -12.12 -4.57 -1.02
CA LEU A 86 -12.55 -3.17 -1.10
C LEU A 86 -13.29 -2.88 -2.41
N GLU A 87 -12.80 -3.42 -3.53
CA GLU A 87 -13.46 -3.31 -4.82
C GLU A 87 -14.84 -3.99 -4.83
N GLU A 88 -14.94 -5.16 -4.20
CA GLU A 88 -16.22 -5.87 -4.04
C GLU A 88 -17.24 -5.05 -3.23
N LEU A 89 -16.79 -4.39 -2.15
CA LEU A 89 -17.67 -3.50 -1.35
C LEU A 89 -18.11 -2.26 -2.11
N GLN A 90 -17.30 -1.78 -3.06
CA GLN A 90 -17.60 -0.64 -3.91
C GLN A 90 -18.44 -1.02 -5.14
N ALA A 91 -18.70 -2.32 -5.36
CA ALA A 91 -19.50 -2.79 -6.49
C ALA A 91 -20.98 -2.43 -6.29
N GLY A 92 -21.37 -1.30 -6.83
CA GLY A 92 -22.74 -0.77 -6.79
C GLY A 92 -22.82 0.57 -7.50
N ASP A 93 -24.03 1.08 -7.63
CA ASP A 93 -24.28 2.40 -8.19
C ASP A 93 -24.49 3.37 -7.02
N TYR A 94 -23.44 4.11 -6.68
CA TYR A 94 -23.43 5.07 -5.59
C TYR A 94 -23.02 6.44 -6.10
N ASP A 95 -23.70 7.49 -5.65
CA ASP A 95 -23.38 8.86 -6.01
C ASP A 95 -22.10 9.31 -5.31
N GLN A 96 -21.85 8.79 -4.10
CA GLN A 96 -20.63 9.07 -3.33
C GLN A 96 -20.11 7.81 -2.65
N ILE A 97 -18.78 7.64 -2.65
CA ILE A 97 -18.09 6.59 -1.88
C ILE A 97 -17.11 7.26 -0.92
N ILE A 98 -17.28 6.99 0.37
CA ILE A 98 -16.43 7.47 1.46
C ILE A 98 -15.67 6.27 2.03
N ILE A 99 -14.35 6.35 2.08
CA ILE A 99 -13.50 5.35 2.75
C ILE A 99 -12.90 6.00 3.99
N ASP A 100 -13.22 5.44 5.16
CA ASP A 100 -12.77 5.93 6.45
C ASP A 100 -11.89 4.90 7.15
N GLY A 101 -10.78 5.36 7.72
CA GLY A 101 -9.81 4.54 8.41
C GLY A 101 -8.76 3.90 7.50
N ALA A 102 -7.96 3.03 8.09
CA ALA A 102 -6.89 2.30 7.43
C ALA A 102 -6.58 0.98 8.17
N PRO A 103 -6.04 -0.04 7.48
CA PRO A 103 -5.53 -1.23 8.13
C PRO A 103 -4.32 -0.87 9.03
N PRO A 104 -3.95 -1.74 10.00
CA PRO A 104 -2.74 -1.57 10.79
C PRO A 104 -1.49 -1.57 9.92
N ASP A 105 -0.43 -0.94 10.44
CA ASP A 105 0.89 -0.99 9.78
C ASP A 105 1.39 -2.45 9.70
N TRP A 106 1.99 -2.81 8.58
CA TRP A 106 2.57 -4.13 8.38
C TRP A 106 3.62 -4.50 9.43
N ARG A 107 4.29 -3.52 10.03
CA ARG A 107 5.21 -3.76 11.17
C ARG A 107 4.49 -4.33 12.38
N GLU A 108 3.31 -3.81 12.69
CA GLU A 108 2.50 -4.31 13.80
C GLU A 108 1.97 -5.72 13.49
N ILE A 109 1.48 -5.93 12.27
CA ILE A 109 0.99 -7.23 11.81
C ILE A 109 2.10 -8.30 11.89
N VAL A 110 3.30 -7.98 11.37
CA VAL A 110 4.45 -8.89 11.41
C VAL A 110 4.94 -9.12 12.84
N ALA A 111 4.88 -8.12 13.72
CA ALA A 111 5.22 -8.30 15.14
C ALA A 111 4.24 -9.27 15.83
N VAL A 112 2.94 -9.12 15.63
CA VAL A 112 1.91 -10.03 16.17
C VAL A 112 2.09 -11.43 15.59
N PHE A 113 2.33 -11.54 14.27
CA PHE A 113 2.63 -12.82 13.61
C PHE A 113 3.84 -13.51 14.22
N ALA A 114 4.95 -12.77 14.43
CA ALA A 114 6.16 -13.30 15.03
C ALA A 114 5.92 -13.85 16.44
N VAL A 115 5.17 -13.12 17.28
CA VAL A 115 4.82 -13.58 18.64
C VAL A 115 3.93 -14.81 18.60
N LYS A 116 2.90 -14.84 17.75
CA LYS A 116 2.00 -15.99 17.60
C LYS A 116 2.71 -17.25 17.05
N THR A 117 3.76 -17.04 16.24
CA THR A 117 4.56 -18.13 15.65
C THR A 117 5.66 -18.60 16.59
N ALA A 118 6.25 -17.73 17.42
CA ALA A 118 7.29 -18.07 18.38
C ALA A 118 6.84 -19.09 19.45
N GLY A 119 5.53 -19.19 19.71
CA GLY A 119 4.94 -20.19 20.63
C GLY A 119 4.84 -21.60 20.02
N THR A 120 5.06 -21.76 18.74
CA THR A 120 5.17 -23.05 18.05
C THR A 120 6.66 -23.39 17.92
N ASN A 121 7.05 -24.63 18.18
CA ASN A 121 8.45 -25.11 18.33
C ASN A 121 9.37 -24.94 17.08
N ASP A 122 9.00 -24.15 16.11
CA ASP A 122 9.57 -24.09 14.78
C ASP A 122 10.49 -22.90 14.50
N GLY A 123 11.08 -22.28 15.50
CA GLY A 123 12.03 -21.18 15.30
C GLY A 123 11.48 -20.03 14.45
N VAL A 124 11.81 -18.79 14.82
CA VAL A 124 11.24 -17.60 14.19
C VAL A 124 12.03 -17.24 12.93
N ASP A 125 11.82 -17.92 11.81
CA ASP A 125 12.18 -17.35 10.51
C ASP A 125 10.97 -16.61 9.94
N VAL A 126 10.98 -15.28 10.03
CA VAL A 126 9.92 -14.39 9.50
C VAL A 126 10.25 -13.86 8.10
N VAL A 127 11.41 -14.18 7.57
CA VAL A 127 11.90 -13.64 6.29
C VAL A 127 11.41 -14.52 5.14
N THR A 128 11.40 -15.83 5.34
CA THR A 128 10.93 -16.81 4.37
C THR A 128 9.80 -17.63 4.95
N LEU A 129 8.67 -17.66 4.26
CA LEU A 129 7.45 -18.26 4.71
C LEU A 129 7.10 -19.46 3.85
N ASP A 130 6.85 -20.62 4.48
CA ASP A 130 6.14 -21.74 3.85
C ASP A 130 4.65 -21.43 3.69
N ALA A 131 3.90 -22.32 3.04
CA ALA A 131 2.48 -22.12 2.79
C ALA A 131 1.65 -21.95 4.08
N ASP A 132 2.00 -22.68 5.16
CA ASP A 132 1.28 -22.62 6.43
C ASP A 132 1.53 -21.29 7.14
N ARG A 133 2.75 -20.78 7.08
CA ARG A 133 3.11 -19.48 7.64
C ARG A 133 2.49 -18.33 6.85
N VAL A 134 2.39 -18.43 5.51
CA VAL A 134 1.64 -17.47 4.69
C VAL A 134 0.17 -17.45 5.09
N ALA A 135 -0.46 -18.62 5.25
CA ALA A 135 -1.84 -18.71 5.71
C ALA A 135 -2.02 -18.08 7.11
N ARG A 136 -1.07 -18.33 8.02
CA ARG A 136 -1.07 -17.74 9.36
C ARG A 136 -0.90 -16.22 9.34
N LEU A 137 0.00 -15.70 8.52
CA LEU A 137 0.19 -14.26 8.35
C LEU A 137 -1.09 -13.59 7.84
N LYS A 138 -1.75 -14.22 6.87
CA LYS A 138 -3.04 -13.78 6.35
C LYS A 138 -4.13 -13.79 7.43
N GLU A 139 -4.20 -14.84 8.24
CA GLU A 139 -5.12 -14.93 9.37
C GLU A 139 -4.89 -13.77 10.36
N VAL A 140 -3.64 -13.49 10.74
CA VAL A 140 -3.28 -12.37 11.61
C VAL A 140 -3.69 -11.03 10.99
N PHE A 141 -3.46 -10.82 9.69
CA PHE A 141 -3.90 -9.61 9.01
C PHE A 141 -5.42 -9.40 9.15
N TRP A 142 -6.22 -10.43 8.92
CA TRP A 142 -7.68 -10.33 9.00
C TRP A 142 -8.22 -10.29 10.43
N GLU A 143 -7.50 -10.84 11.40
CA GLU A 143 -7.83 -10.63 12.82
C GLU A 143 -7.63 -9.16 13.25
N MET A 144 -6.58 -8.53 12.71
CA MET A 144 -6.21 -7.14 13.02
C MET A 144 -6.96 -6.12 12.16
N THR A 145 -7.58 -6.54 11.05
CA THR A 145 -8.25 -5.65 10.09
C THR A 145 -9.72 -6.03 9.98
N SER A 146 -10.60 -5.07 10.21
CA SER A 146 -12.04 -5.22 10.02
C SER A 146 -12.52 -4.26 8.94
N LEU A 147 -13.31 -4.77 8.00
CA LEU A 147 -14.00 -4.01 6.97
C LEU A 147 -15.49 -4.06 7.24
N SER A 148 -16.14 -2.92 7.18
CA SER A 148 -17.60 -2.80 7.21
C SER A 148 -18.06 -1.75 6.21
N SER A 149 -19.28 -1.87 5.70
CA SER A 149 -19.89 -0.88 4.84
C SER A 149 -21.28 -0.53 5.31
N ALA A 150 -21.65 0.72 5.09
CA ALA A 150 -22.99 1.23 5.31
C ALA A 150 -23.41 2.06 4.11
N VAL A 151 -24.67 1.93 3.71
CA VAL A 151 -25.27 2.74 2.64
C VAL A 151 -26.27 3.67 3.29
N GLU A 152 -26.14 4.97 3.02
CA GLU A 152 -27.09 5.99 3.42
C GLU A 152 -27.79 6.53 2.16
N THR A 153 -29.08 6.73 2.24
CA THR A 153 -29.88 7.31 1.17
C THR A 153 -30.47 8.62 1.69
N ILE A 154 -30.20 9.71 0.97
CA ILE A 154 -30.68 11.06 1.30
C ILE A 154 -31.65 11.49 0.21
N ASP A 155 -32.88 11.76 0.61
CA ASP A 155 -33.89 12.29 -0.28
C ASP A 155 -33.82 13.83 -0.31
N HIS A 156 -33.65 14.36 -1.50
CA HIS A 156 -33.72 15.80 -1.78
C HIS A 156 -35.06 16.10 -2.39
N PRO A 157 -36.03 16.68 -1.60
CA PRO A 157 -37.35 17.00 -2.11
C PRO A 157 -37.26 18.13 -3.15
N ASP A 158 -38.28 18.21 -3.98
CA ASP A 158 -38.51 19.30 -4.90
C ASP A 158 -38.37 20.65 -4.20
N SER A 159 -37.60 21.55 -4.80
CA SER A 159 -37.26 22.87 -4.23
C SER A 159 -38.40 23.87 -4.34
N ASP A 160 -39.29 23.74 -5.35
CA ASP A 160 -40.48 24.58 -5.58
C ASP A 160 -41.65 23.76 -6.19
N PRO A 161 -42.44 23.08 -5.35
CA PRO A 161 -43.55 22.22 -5.83
C PRO A 161 -44.64 22.95 -6.64
N ASP A 162 -44.61 24.28 -6.65
CA ASP A 162 -45.62 25.10 -7.33
C ASP A 162 -45.23 25.52 -8.76
N ASP A 163 -43.97 25.29 -9.18
CA ASP A 163 -43.47 25.67 -10.51
C ASP A 163 -43.85 24.67 -11.62
N GLY A 164 -44.27 23.46 -11.25
CA GLY A 164 -44.71 22.39 -12.17
C GLY A 164 -43.56 21.56 -12.75
N GLU A 165 -42.34 21.77 -12.28
CA GLU A 165 -41.16 20.94 -12.56
C GLU A 165 -40.87 20.11 -11.30
N ASP A 166 -40.57 18.81 -11.45
CA ASP A 166 -40.13 17.94 -10.33
C ASP A 166 -38.61 17.82 -10.38
N ASP A 167 -37.89 18.58 -9.54
CA ASP A 167 -36.45 18.53 -9.39
C ASP A 167 -35.99 17.69 -8.17
N SER A 168 -36.90 16.91 -7.60
CA SER A 168 -36.52 15.97 -6.53
C SER A 168 -35.54 14.91 -7.00
N TRP A 169 -34.57 14.58 -6.16
CA TRP A 169 -33.60 13.53 -6.43
C TRP A 169 -33.15 12.83 -5.15
N THR A 170 -32.56 11.67 -5.32
CA THR A 170 -32.08 10.85 -4.20
C THR A 170 -30.57 10.65 -4.35
N GLU A 171 -29.83 10.89 -3.27
CA GLU A 171 -28.40 10.65 -3.18
C GLU A 171 -28.13 9.37 -2.40
N THR A 172 -27.29 8.50 -2.95
CA THR A 172 -26.88 7.25 -2.31
C THR A 172 -25.40 7.31 -1.96
N ILE A 173 -25.06 7.27 -0.67
CA ILE A 173 -23.70 7.37 -0.15
C ILE A 173 -23.29 6.02 0.43
N LEU A 174 -22.22 5.44 -0.12
CA LEU A 174 -21.55 4.28 0.47
C LEU A 174 -20.42 4.75 1.40
N THR A 175 -20.47 4.37 2.66
CA THR A 175 -19.36 4.54 3.61
C THR A 175 -18.72 3.20 3.91
N ILE A 176 -17.42 3.04 3.59
CA ILE A 176 -16.61 1.87 3.94
C ILE A 176 -15.72 2.25 5.12
N SER A 177 -15.90 1.58 6.25
CA SER A 177 -15.11 1.80 7.46
C SER A 177 -14.07 0.70 7.61
N ILE A 178 -12.80 1.12 7.72
CA ILE A 178 -11.65 0.26 7.91
C ILE A 178 -11.16 0.44 9.34
N THR A 179 -11.22 -0.61 10.15
CA THR A 179 -10.78 -0.55 11.55
C THR A 179 -9.58 -1.46 11.75
N GLY A 180 -8.46 -0.85 12.15
CA GLY A 180 -7.27 -1.55 12.62
C GLY A 180 -7.36 -1.81 14.13
N LYS A 181 -7.14 -3.07 14.54
CA LYS A 181 -7.00 -3.43 15.96
C LYS A 181 -5.53 -3.34 16.33
N THR A 182 -5.20 -2.47 17.28
CA THR A 182 -3.88 -2.34 17.87
C THR A 182 -3.86 -2.99 19.26
N GLY A 183 -2.69 -3.45 19.73
CA GLY A 183 -2.54 -3.97 21.09
C GLY A 183 -2.95 -5.44 21.30
N LEU A 184 -2.80 -6.29 20.27
CA LEU A 184 -2.99 -7.76 20.38
C LEU A 184 -1.75 -8.50 20.95
N LEU A 185 -0.78 -7.77 21.52
CA LEU A 185 0.41 -8.31 22.18
C LEU A 185 0.19 -8.38 23.70
#